data_5bb9ef0d23e035bd9812c3f56ebc8f76
#
_entry.id   5bb9ef0d23e035bd9812c3f56ebc8f76
#
_cell.length_a   1.000
_cell.length_b   1.000
_cell.length_c   1.000
_cell.angle_alpha   90.00
_cell.angle_beta   90.00
_cell.angle_gamma   90.00
#
_symmetry.space_group_name_H-M   'P 1'
#
loop_
_entity.id
_entity.type
_entity.pdbx_description
1 polymer ?
#
loop_
_entity_poly.entity_id
_entity_poly.type
_entity_poly.pdbx_seq_one_letter_code
_entity_poly.pdbx_strand_id
1 'polypeptide(L)'
;MKSPISIIKSLAIAMTITAVLVATSLQASPQTEKSLYERLGGVFAIAAVVDHFSDAIVQNPIVGKNSKNPALRKWHTNNLDRLPGLKFMRTLWVCEVTGGPFKFSPTKPGNTHLGLEEAHRDLHISPAEFDEVAAELGRSLDFAKVPAREKAEVLAAFAAHKDEVTAGYKEK
;
A
#
# COMPACT_ATOMS: atom_id res chain seq x y z
N MET A 1 80.80 -34.30 60.33
CA MET A 1 79.71 -35.15 60.81
C MET A 1 78.38 -34.55 60.36
N LYS A 2 77.72 -35.26 59.52
CA LYS A 2 76.29 -35.25 59.11
C LYS A 2 75.64 -33.91 58.92
N SER A 3 75.46 -33.48 57.64
CA SER A 3 74.41 -32.56 57.15
C SER A 3 73.04 -33.23 57.18
N PRO A 4 71.93 -32.48 57.26
CA PRO A 4 70.70 -32.91 56.61
C PRO A 4 70.31 -31.96 55.51
N ILE A 5 69.80 -32.59 54.49
CA ILE A 5 69.29 -32.14 53.21
C ILE A 5 68.01 -31.35 53.43
N SER A 6 67.97 -30.08 52.93
CA SER A 6 66.71 -29.30 52.87
C SER A 6 66.01 -29.57 51.58
N ILE A 7 64.77 -30.07 51.68
CA ILE A 7 63.87 -30.34 50.55
C ILE A 7 63.11 -29.06 50.26
N ILE A 8 63.38 -28.45 49.09
CA ILE A 8 62.63 -27.30 48.58
C ILE A 8 61.43 -27.87 47.84
N LYS A 9 60.25 -27.68 48.40
CA LYS A 9 58.98 -27.96 47.70
C LYS A 9 58.66 -26.82 46.76
N SER A 10 58.78 -27.10 45.46
CA SER A 10 58.31 -26.16 44.44
C SER A 10 56.77 -26.20 44.36
N LEU A 11 56.18 -25.10 44.70
CA LEU A 11 54.72 -24.87 44.55
C LEU A 11 54.47 -24.35 43.14
N ALA A 12 53.95 -25.18 42.27
CA ALA A 12 53.50 -24.78 40.92
C ALA A 12 52.13 -24.11 41.05
N ILE A 13 52.08 -22.81 40.87
CA ILE A 13 50.82 -22.04 40.75
C ILE A 13 50.33 -22.19 39.32
N ALA A 14 49.30 -23.00 39.11
CA ALA A 14 48.57 -23.10 37.85
C ALA A 14 47.63 -21.88 37.73
N MET A 15 48.02 -20.94 36.89
CA MET A 15 47.23 -19.77 36.58
C MET A 15 46.21 -20.16 35.49
N THR A 16 44.98 -20.46 35.88
CA THR A 16 43.85 -20.70 34.96
C THR A 16 43.34 -19.36 34.44
N ILE A 17 43.67 -19.03 33.19
CA ILE A 17 43.11 -17.90 32.48
C ILE A 17 41.71 -18.29 31.99
N THR A 18 40.68 -17.86 32.69
CA THR A 18 39.29 -18.00 32.25
C THR A 18 39.01 -16.92 31.22
N ALA A 19 39.03 -17.24 29.94
CA ALA A 19 38.61 -16.36 28.86
C ALA A 19 37.07 -16.20 28.91
N VAL A 20 36.60 -15.08 29.41
CA VAL A 20 35.20 -14.69 29.35
C VAL A 20 34.93 -14.21 27.93
N LEU A 21 34.34 -15.08 27.09
CA LEU A 21 33.75 -14.67 25.82
C LEU A 21 32.50 -13.84 26.12
N VAL A 22 32.65 -12.51 26.06
CA VAL A 22 31.51 -11.59 25.99
C VAL A 22 30.94 -11.70 24.60
N ALA A 23 29.93 -12.55 24.44
CA ALA A 23 29.09 -12.58 23.24
C ALA A 23 28.27 -11.27 23.22
N THR A 24 28.78 -10.25 22.54
CA THR A 24 27.98 -9.08 22.17
C THR A 24 26.94 -9.54 21.16
N SER A 25 25.74 -9.89 21.64
CA SER A 25 24.57 -10.03 20.79
C SER A 25 24.30 -8.65 20.17
N LEU A 26 24.66 -8.48 18.91
CA LEU A 26 24.16 -7.41 18.07
C LEU A 26 22.65 -7.59 18.00
N GLN A 27 21.92 -6.92 18.89
CA GLN A 27 20.49 -6.71 18.74
C GLN A 27 20.31 -5.85 17.51
N ALA A 28 19.99 -6.50 16.38
CA ALA A 28 19.48 -5.81 15.23
C ALA A 28 18.21 -5.07 15.70
N SER A 29 18.26 -3.75 15.72
CA SER A 29 17.08 -2.93 15.96
C SER A 29 16.00 -3.41 14.98
N PRO A 30 14.74 -3.60 15.40
CA PRO A 30 13.67 -3.96 14.47
C PRO A 30 13.62 -2.88 13.40
N GLN A 31 14.03 -3.22 12.20
CA GLN A 31 13.95 -2.34 11.06
C GLN A 31 12.46 -2.18 10.78
N THR A 32 11.90 -1.00 11.09
CA THR A 32 10.50 -0.68 10.83
C THR A 32 10.27 -0.92 9.34
N GLU A 33 9.38 -1.86 9.02
CA GLU A 33 9.06 -2.17 7.62
C GLU A 33 8.57 -0.90 6.93
N LYS A 34 9.09 -0.63 5.72
CA LYS A 34 8.66 0.52 4.93
C LYS A 34 7.15 0.46 4.67
N SER A 35 6.48 1.60 4.75
CA SER A 35 5.08 1.72 4.39
C SER A 35 4.83 1.25 2.97
N LEU A 36 3.59 0.86 2.63
CA LEU A 36 3.24 0.52 1.26
C LEU A 36 3.52 1.69 0.31
N TYR A 37 3.27 2.93 0.75
CA TYR A 37 3.62 4.15 0.02
C TYR A 37 5.10 4.19 -0.39
N GLU A 38 6.02 3.91 0.55
CA GLU A 38 7.46 3.91 0.27
C GLU A 38 7.86 2.75 -0.65
N ARG A 39 7.25 1.58 -0.47
CA ARG A 39 7.51 0.41 -1.32
C ARG A 39 6.98 0.59 -2.74
N LEU A 40 5.92 1.37 -2.93
CA LEU A 40 5.39 1.76 -4.24
C LEU A 40 6.23 2.82 -4.93
N GLY A 41 7.23 3.41 -4.26
CA GLY A 41 8.10 4.44 -4.84
C GLY A 41 7.62 5.88 -4.62
N GLY A 42 6.67 6.09 -3.72
CA GLY A 42 6.20 7.42 -3.32
C GLY A 42 5.23 8.07 -4.32
N VAL A 43 4.97 9.37 -4.11
CA VAL A 43 3.89 10.10 -4.80
C VAL A 43 4.01 10.11 -6.32
N PHE A 44 5.22 10.20 -6.88
CA PHE A 44 5.39 10.25 -8.34
C PHE A 44 5.11 8.92 -9.01
N ALA A 45 5.54 7.81 -8.41
CA ALA A 45 5.25 6.48 -8.91
C ALA A 45 3.74 6.17 -8.80
N ILE A 46 3.12 6.52 -7.69
CA ILE A 46 1.66 6.39 -7.49
C ILE A 46 0.91 7.23 -8.51
N ALA A 47 1.32 8.49 -8.74
CA ALA A 47 0.68 9.37 -9.72
C ALA A 47 0.75 8.79 -11.15
N ALA A 48 1.86 8.16 -11.53
CA ALA A 48 2.01 7.52 -12.84
C ALA A 48 1.03 6.34 -13.01
N VAL A 49 0.86 5.51 -11.97
CA VAL A 49 -0.13 4.42 -11.98
C VAL A 49 -1.55 4.98 -12.06
N VAL A 50 -1.87 5.99 -11.26
CA VAL A 50 -3.20 6.65 -11.25
C VAL A 50 -3.52 7.30 -12.59
N ASP A 51 -2.52 7.90 -13.23
CA ASP A 51 -2.65 8.51 -14.56
C ASP A 51 -3.06 7.47 -15.59
N HIS A 52 -2.28 6.39 -15.73
CA HIS A 52 -2.58 5.28 -16.63
C HIS A 52 -3.93 4.64 -16.33
N PHE A 53 -4.19 4.29 -15.07
CA PHE A 53 -5.43 3.69 -14.62
C PHE A 53 -6.65 4.57 -14.96
N SER A 54 -6.56 5.87 -14.74
CA SER A 54 -7.68 6.78 -14.99
C SER A 54 -8.02 6.87 -16.49
N ASP A 55 -7.01 6.89 -17.35
CA ASP A 55 -7.21 6.90 -18.80
C ASP A 55 -7.77 5.55 -19.28
N ALA A 56 -7.26 4.43 -18.73
CA ALA A 56 -7.76 3.09 -19.02
C ALA A 56 -9.25 2.93 -18.63
N ILE A 57 -9.66 3.44 -17.47
CA ILE A 57 -11.07 3.43 -17.04
C ILE A 57 -11.98 4.17 -18.03
N VAL A 58 -11.57 5.34 -18.53
CA VAL A 58 -12.36 6.08 -19.54
C VAL A 58 -12.60 5.24 -20.81
N GLN A 59 -11.63 4.44 -21.21
CA GLN A 59 -11.72 3.58 -22.41
C GLN A 59 -12.30 2.20 -22.12
N ASN A 60 -12.42 1.80 -20.87
CA ASN A 60 -12.91 0.46 -20.51
C ASN A 60 -14.35 0.24 -21.04
N PRO A 61 -14.62 -0.89 -21.73
CA PRO A 61 -15.91 -1.12 -22.40
C PRO A 61 -17.08 -1.33 -21.42
N ILE A 62 -16.79 -1.73 -20.17
CA ILE A 62 -17.81 -2.05 -19.15
C ILE A 62 -18.13 -0.82 -18.30
N VAL A 63 -17.12 -0.10 -17.84
CA VAL A 63 -17.30 1.00 -16.87
C VAL A 63 -17.01 2.39 -17.45
N GLY A 64 -16.41 2.49 -18.65
CA GLY A 64 -15.99 3.76 -19.25
C GLY A 64 -17.10 4.43 -20.11
N LYS A 65 -16.65 5.18 -21.11
CA LYS A 65 -17.52 5.97 -22.02
C LYS A 65 -18.54 5.15 -22.81
N ASN A 66 -18.35 3.84 -22.93
CA ASN A 66 -19.26 2.92 -23.61
C ASN A 66 -20.05 2.03 -22.64
N SER A 67 -20.03 2.32 -21.35
CA SER A 67 -20.73 1.55 -20.34
C SER A 67 -22.22 1.42 -20.64
N LYS A 68 -22.78 0.26 -20.29
CA LYS A 68 -24.24 0.04 -20.27
C LYS A 68 -24.92 0.81 -19.14
N ASN A 69 -24.18 1.10 -18.05
CA ASN A 69 -24.64 1.96 -16.98
C ASN A 69 -24.68 3.41 -17.46
N PRO A 70 -25.90 4.02 -17.58
CA PRO A 70 -26.04 5.36 -18.16
C PRO A 70 -25.38 6.45 -17.33
N ALA A 71 -25.27 6.28 -16.00
CA ALA A 71 -24.62 7.23 -15.11
C ALA A 71 -23.10 7.24 -15.31
N LEU A 72 -22.47 6.05 -15.40
CA LEU A 72 -21.05 5.92 -15.70
C LEU A 72 -20.73 6.45 -17.10
N ARG A 73 -21.52 6.06 -18.12
CA ARG A 73 -21.34 6.56 -19.48
C ARG A 73 -21.43 8.08 -19.53
N LYS A 74 -22.46 8.68 -18.91
CA LYS A 74 -22.64 10.13 -18.86
C LYS A 74 -21.44 10.80 -18.18
N TRP A 75 -20.97 10.22 -17.07
CA TRP A 75 -19.82 10.80 -16.35
C TRP A 75 -18.58 10.83 -17.24
N HIS A 76 -18.25 9.70 -17.89
CA HIS A 76 -17.06 9.52 -18.73
C HIS A 76 -17.16 10.21 -20.12
N THR A 77 -18.31 10.78 -20.49
CA THR A 77 -18.46 11.59 -21.71
C THR A 77 -18.51 13.09 -21.41
N ASN A 78 -19.13 13.48 -20.29
CA ASN A 78 -19.46 14.89 -20.05
C ASN A 78 -18.50 15.56 -19.02
N ASN A 79 -17.60 14.82 -18.39
CA ASN A 79 -16.73 15.36 -17.34
C ASN A 79 -15.23 15.07 -17.60
N LEU A 80 -14.84 14.90 -18.86
CA LEU A 80 -13.43 14.64 -19.19
C LEU A 80 -12.52 15.83 -18.90
N ASP A 81 -13.06 17.03 -18.92
CA ASP A 81 -12.37 18.26 -18.49
C ASP A 81 -11.98 18.24 -17.01
N ARG A 82 -12.69 17.44 -16.20
CA ARG A 82 -12.43 17.25 -14.77
C ARG A 82 -11.43 16.10 -14.49
N LEU A 83 -11.06 15.32 -15.49
CA LEU A 83 -10.20 14.15 -15.33
C LEU A 83 -8.84 14.47 -14.68
N PRO A 84 -8.14 15.57 -15.05
CA PRO A 84 -6.89 15.93 -14.38
C PRO A 84 -7.04 16.14 -12.87
N GLY A 85 -8.10 16.84 -12.46
CA GLY A 85 -8.42 17.05 -11.03
C GLY A 85 -8.75 15.72 -10.32
N LEU A 86 -9.47 14.82 -10.98
CA LEU A 86 -9.76 13.49 -10.44
C LEU A 86 -8.49 12.64 -10.27
N LYS A 87 -7.57 12.68 -11.25
CA LYS A 87 -6.25 12.01 -11.15
C LYS A 87 -5.47 12.52 -9.95
N PHE A 88 -5.45 13.83 -9.75
CA PHE A 88 -4.81 14.43 -8.58
C PHE A 88 -5.44 13.96 -7.27
N MET A 89 -6.77 14.00 -7.15
CA MET A 89 -7.49 13.55 -5.96
C MET A 89 -7.28 12.07 -5.66
N ARG A 90 -7.31 11.21 -6.68
CA ARG A 90 -7.00 9.78 -6.54
C ARG A 90 -5.57 9.55 -6.07
N THR A 91 -4.62 10.32 -6.57
CA THR A 91 -3.22 10.23 -6.14
C THR A 91 -3.09 10.54 -4.65
N LEU A 92 -3.71 11.63 -4.17
CA LEU A 92 -3.70 11.97 -2.74
C LEU A 92 -4.36 10.88 -1.90
N TRP A 93 -5.50 10.36 -2.36
CA TRP A 93 -6.21 9.27 -1.69
C TRP A 93 -5.33 8.01 -1.56
N VAL A 94 -4.71 7.56 -2.65
CA VAL A 94 -3.81 6.40 -2.63
C VAL A 94 -2.63 6.66 -1.71
N CYS A 95 -2.02 7.86 -1.76
CA CYS A 95 -0.91 8.19 -0.88
C CYS A 95 -1.30 8.10 0.60
N GLU A 96 -2.48 8.57 0.99
CA GLU A 96 -2.96 8.49 2.38
C GLU A 96 -3.20 7.05 2.82
N VAL A 97 -3.98 6.28 2.04
CA VAL A 97 -4.35 4.90 2.43
C VAL A 97 -3.17 3.93 2.41
N THR A 98 -2.08 4.27 1.72
CA THR A 98 -0.84 3.49 1.70
C THR A 98 0.19 3.93 2.73
N GLY A 99 -0.16 4.86 3.61
CA GLY A 99 0.71 5.34 4.70
C GLY A 99 1.71 6.42 4.29
N GLY A 100 1.40 7.18 3.23
CA GLY A 100 2.19 8.34 2.81
C GLY A 100 1.89 9.60 3.62
N PRO A 101 2.71 10.67 3.44
CA PRO A 101 2.60 11.90 4.21
C PRO A 101 1.49 12.85 3.72
N PHE A 102 0.83 12.51 2.63
CA PHE A 102 -0.21 13.35 2.04
C PHE A 102 -1.57 13.09 2.70
N LYS A 103 -2.42 14.13 2.73
CA LYS A 103 -3.78 14.04 3.24
C LYS A 103 -4.78 14.26 2.12
N PHE A 104 -5.75 13.36 2.06
CA PHE A 104 -6.90 13.49 1.18
C PHE A 104 -8.03 14.20 1.92
N SER A 105 -8.69 15.15 1.24
CA SER A 105 -9.91 15.78 1.73
C SER A 105 -10.99 15.59 0.69
N PRO A 106 -12.11 14.92 1.01
CA PRO A 106 -13.20 14.72 0.07
C PRO A 106 -13.82 16.06 -0.33
N THR A 107 -14.19 16.19 -1.61
CA THR A 107 -14.86 17.38 -2.12
C THR A 107 -16.35 17.43 -1.77
N LYS A 108 -16.92 16.28 -1.42
CA LYS A 108 -18.27 16.14 -0.88
C LYS A 108 -18.16 15.65 0.56
N PRO A 109 -18.59 16.43 1.57
CA PRO A 109 -18.64 15.91 2.93
C PRO A 109 -19.65 14.77 3.02
N GLY A 110 -19.33 13.76 3.80
CA GLY A 110 -20.17 12.58 3.97
C GLY A 110 -19.90 11.88 5.29
N ASN A 111 -20.52 10.73 5.46
CA ASN A 111 -20.44 9.94 6.70
C ASN A 111 -19.15 9.15 6.81
N THR A 112 -18.44 8.94 5.69
CA THR A 112 -17.16 8.23 5.66
C THR A 112 -16.00 9.19 5.55
N HIS A 113 -14.85 8.83 6.14
CA HIS A 113 -13.64 9.66 6.13
C HIS A 113 -13.19 10.01 4.70
N LEU A 114 -13.33 9.09 3.77
CA LEU A 114 -12.91 9.27 2.38
C LEU A 114 -14.02 9.79 1.46
N GLY A 115 -15.26 9.89 1.94
CA GLY A 115 -16.41 10.37 1.16
C GLY A 115 -16.71 9.54 -0.08
N LEU A 116 -16.34 8.25 -0.08
CA LEU A 116 -16.48 7.38 -1.26
C LEU A 116 -17.94 7.07 -1.57
N GLU A 117 -18.76 6.81 -0.56
CA GLU A 117 -20.19 6.56 -0.74
C GLU A 117 -20.87 7.76 -1.40
N GLU A 118 -20.66 8.97 -0.89
CA GLU A 118 -21.27 10.18 -1.42
C GLU A 118 -20.77 10.55 -2.82
N ALA A 119 -19.51 10.22 -3.11
CA ALA A 119 -18.93 10.45 -4.43
C ALA A 119 -19.49 9.51 -5.51
N HIS A 120 -19.92 8.30 -5.13
CA HIS A 120 -20.29 7.24 -6.06
C HIS A 120 -21.79 6.90 -6.04
N ARG A 121 -22.56 7.34 -5.04
CA ARG A 121 -23.99 7.00 -4.86
C ARG A 121 -24.81 7.18 -6.13
N ASP A 122 -24.67 8.33 -6.79
CA ASP A 122 -25.44 8.68 -8.00
C ASP A 122 -24.95 7.97 -9.27
N LEU A 123 -23.83 7.26 -9.18
CA LEU A 123 -23.32 6.48 -10.29
C LEU A 123 -23.93 5.08 -10.37
N HIS A 124 -24.63 4.63 -9.32
CA HIS A 124 -25.32 3.34 -9.26
C HIS A 124 -24.43 2.16 -9.69
N ILE A 125 -23.19 2.17 -9.23
CA ILE A 125 -22.18 1.18 -9.59
C ILE A 125 -22.57 -0.18 -9.03
N SER A 126 -22.77 -1.17 -9.90
CA SER A 126 -23.02 -2.55 -9.50
C SER A 126 -21.76 -3.22 -8.93
N PRO A 127 -21.90 -4.28 -8.11
CA PRO A 127 -20.77 -5.09 -7.65
C PRO A 127 -19.87 -5.59 -8.79
N ALA A 128 -20.46 -5.98 -9.94
CA ALA A 128 -19.71 -6.44 -11.11
C ALA A 128 -18.92 -5.30 -11.80
N GLU A 129 -19.46 -4.09 -11.84
CA GLU A 129 -18.76 -2.91 -12.36
C GLU A 129 -17.61 -2.51 -11.43
N PHE A 130 -17.78 -2.62 -10.12
CA PHE A 130 -16.70 -2.42 -9.17
C PHE A 130 -15.57 -3.45 -9.38
N ASP A 131 -15.91 -4.73 -9.57
CA ASP A 131 -14.94 -5.79 -9.80
C ASP A 131 -14.16 -5.57 -11.11
N GLU A 132 -14.83 -5.03 -12.17
CA GLU A 132 -14.12 -4.63 -13.39
C GLU A 132 -13.15 -3.46 -13.17
N VAL A 133 -13.51 -2.47 -12.34
CA VAL A 133 -12.60 -1.39 -11.96
C VAL A 133 -11.39 -1.93 -11.20
N ALA A 134 -11.59 -2.90 -10.29
CA ALA A 134 -10.52 -3.58 -9.59
C ALA A 134 -9.59 -4.35 -10.55
N ALA A 135 -10.18 -5.03 -11.55
CA ALA A 135 -9.42 -5.72 -12.60
C ALA A 135 -8.58 -4.74 -13.44
N GLU A 136 -9.14 -3.57 -13.81
CA GLU A 136 -8.40 -2.52 -14.53
C GLU A 136 -7.25 -1.95 -13.70
N LEU A 137 -7.47 -1.75 -12.39
CA LEU A 137 -6.40 -1.37 -11.48
C LEU A 137 -5.28 -2.42 -11.49
N GLY A 138 -5.65 -3.71 -11.43
CA GLY A 138 -4.69 -4.81 -11.52
C GLY A 138 -3.85 -4.78 -12.80
N ARG A 139 -4.48 -4.52 -13.96
CA ARG A 139 -3.79 -4.34 -15.25
C ARG A 139 -2.85 -3.14 -15.25
N SER A 140 -3.27 -2.04 -14.66
CA SER A 140 -2.46 -0.81 -14.55
C SER A 140 -1.24 -0.99 -13.65
N LEU A 141 -1.38 -1.74 -12.55
CA LEU A 141 -0.27 -2.11 -11.69
C LEU A 141 0.74 -3.02 -12.40
N ASP A 142 0.26 -3.97 -13.23
CA ASP A 142 1.11 -4.83 -14.07
C ASP A 142 1.86 -4.00 -15.14
N PHE A 143 1.17 -3.07 -15.79
CA PHE A 143 1.78 -2.15 -16.75
C PHE A 143 2.92 -1.34 -16.12
N ALA A 144 2.71 -0.85 -14.90
CA ALA A 144 3.72 -0.13 -14.12
C ALA A 144 4.77 -1.06 -13.49
N LYS A 145 4.71 -2.37 -13.70
CA LYS A 145 5.63 -3.39 -13.16
C LYS A 145 5.70 -3.37 -11.63
N VAL A 146 4.59 -3.07 -10.97
CA VAL A 146 4.50 -3.13 -9.50
C VAL A 146 4.69 -4.58 -9.06
N PRO A 147 5.58 -4.86 -8.08
CA PRO A 147 5.82 -6.22 -7.62
C PRO A 147 4.55 -6.90 -7.09
N ALA A 148 4.47 -8.22 -7.20
CA ALA A 148 3.25 -8.99 -6.89
C ALA A 148 2.74 -8.79 -5.46
N ARG A 149 3.63 -8.61 -4.49
CA ARG A 149 3.28 -8.35 -3.09
C ARG A 149 2.55 -7.00 -2.96
N GLU A 150 3.15 -5.92 -3.45
CA GLU A 150 2.59 -4.58 -3.40
C GLU A 150 1.29 -4.48 -4.19
N LYS A 151 1.23 -5.13 -5.36
CA LYS A 151 -0.02 -5.25 -6.15
C LYS A 151 -1.13 -5.90 -5.34
N ALA A 152 -0.87 -7.01 -4.65
CA ALA A 152 -1.87 -7.69 -3.83
C ALA A 152 -2.35 -6.81 -2.67
N GLU A 153 -1.45 -6.08 -2.00
CA GLU A 153 -1.78 -5.16 -0.93
C GLU A 153 -2.65 -3.99 -1.42
N VAL A 154 -2.32 -3.41 -2.59
CA VAL A 154 -3.13 -2.33 -3.22
C VAL A 154 -4.52 -2.83 -3.57
N LEU A 155 -4.63 -4.00 -4.21
CA LEU A 155 -5.93 -4.56 -4.59
C LEU A 155 -6.78 -4.92 -3.38
N ALA A 156 -6.19 -5.42 -2.30
CA ALA A 156 -6.90 -5.71 -1.04
C ALA A 156 -7.43 -4.41 -0.39
N ALA A 157 -6.61 -3.36 -0.35
CA ALA A 157 -7.02 -2.05 0.15
C ALA A 157 -8.16 -1.46 -0.69
N PHE A 158 -8.09 -1.58 -2.02
CA PHE A 158 -9.15 -1.14 -2.92
C PHE A 158 -10.45 -1.93 -2.69
N ALA A 159 -10.38 -3.25 -2.59
CA ALA A 159 -11.53 -4.12 -2.38
C ALA A 159 -12.29 -3.84 -1.08
N ALA A 160 -11.61 -3.34 -0.05
CA ALA A 160 -12.20 -2.98 1.24
C ALA A 160 -13.27 -1.86 1.13
N HIS A 161 -13.27 -1.10 0.04
CA HIS A 161 -14.22 0.01 -0.20
C HIS A 161 -15.41 -0.38 -1.10
N LYS A 162 -15.56 -1.68 -1.42
CA LYS A 162 -16.62 -2.14 -2.33
C LYS A 162 -18.01 -1.71 -1.88
N ASP A 163 -18.34 -1.91 -0.62
CA ASP A 163 -19.67 -1.61 -0.08
C ASP A 163 -19.97 -0.11 -0.15
N GLU A 164 -19.00 0.75 0.16
CA GLU A 164 -19.15 2.22 0.07
C GLU A 164 -19.41 2.66 -1.38
N VAL A 165 -18.64 2.12 -2.33
CA VAL A 165 -18.73 2.51 -3.75
C VAL A 165 -20.02 1.99 -4.39
N THR A 166 -20.52 0.83 -3.96
CA THR A 166 -21.73 0.21 -4.52
C THR A 166 -23.01 0.55 -3.76
N ALA A 167 -22.95 1.35 -2.68
CA ALA A 167 -24.11 1.70 -1.83
C ALA A 167 -25.29 2.34 -2.60
N GLY A 168 -25.03 2.97 -3.75
CA GLY A 168 -26.06 3.56 -4.61
C GLY A 168 -26.71 2.55 -5.59
N TYR A 169 -26.20 1.33 -5.68
CA TYR A 169 -26.75 0.30 -6.56
C TYR A 169 -28.08 -0.24 -6.02
N LYS A 170 -29.06 -0.41 -6.92
CA LYS A 170 -30.31 -1.10 -6.62
C LYS A 170 -30.48 -2.20 -7.65
N GLU A 171 -30.58 -3.42 -7.17
CA GLU A 171 -30.92 -4.56 -8.00
C GLU A 171 -32.32 -4.32 -8.61
N LYS A 172 -32.47 -4.52 -9.91
CA LYS A 172 -33.73 -4.33 -10.64
C LYS A 172 -34.55 -5.60 -10.65
#